data_abe37851b97f990dc92426e3569566ca
#
_entry.id   abe37851b97f990dc92426e3569566ca
#
_cell.length_a   1.000
_cell.length_b   1.000
_cell.length_c   1.000
_cell.angle_alpha   90.00
_cell.angle_beta   90.00
_cell.angle_gamma   90.00
#
_symmetry.space_group_name_H-M   'P 1'
#
loop_
_entity.id
_entity.type
_entity.pdbx_description
1 polymer ?
#
loop_
_entity_poly.entity_id
_entity_poly.type
_entity_poly.pdbx_seq_one_letter_code
_entity_poly.pdbx_strand_id
1 'polypeptide(L)'
;DDVWLPEKVEKSIKTLKEKNVDFVFGDLEVVDQNLNTIYSSFGDFMLLNRKIKRCINSYKLNYLYNCVTGCTILGKSSFIKDILPIPSKSKYVVHDYWMGLIMSLKGKIAYIPEKYIKYRQHGNNQIGTNKISHGFKKLDQVRELFINVKLGVFGTYVENNDKFPKELQEQNKKALEY
;
A
#
# COMPACT_ATOMS: atom_id res chain seq x y z
N ASP A 1 3.28 17.36 -4.39
CA ASP A 1 3.97 17.52 -5.69
C ASP A 1 3.44 16.58 -6.78
N ASP A 2 2.60 15.59 -6.44
CA ASP A 2 1.88 14.75 -7.39
C ASP A 2 0.76 15.53 -8.10
N VAL A 3 0.44 15.15 -9.33
CA VAL A 3 -0.64 15.78 -10.10
C VAL A 3 -1.83 14.83 -10.20
N TRP A 4 -2.98 15.25 -9.70
CA TRP A 4 -4.24 14.55 -9.91
C TRP A 4 -4.86 14.98 -11.24
N LEU A 5 -5.27 14.01 -12.04
CA LEU A 5 -6.08 14.30 -13.21
C LEU A 5 -7.50 14.71 -12.78
N PRO A 6 -8.19 15.55 -13.55
CA PRO A 6 -9.51 16.11 -13.17
C PRO A 6 -10.53 15.04 -12.78
N GLU A 7 -10.49 13.87 -13.43
CA GLU A 7 -11.45 12.79 -13.25
C GLU A 7 -11.20 11.92 -12.02
N LYS A 8 -10.05 12.07 -11.34
CA LYS A 8 -9.61 11.17 -10.25
C LYS A 8 -10.68 11.00 -9.18
N VAL A 9 -11.22 12.08 -8.66
CA VAL A 9 -12.20 12.04 -7.56
C VAL A 9 -13.53 11.47 -8.04
N GLU A 10 -14.02 11.92 -9.18
CA GLU A 10 -15.27 11.43 -9.78
C GLU A 10 -15.23 9.92 -10.02
N LYS A 11 -14.18 9.41 -10.68
CA LYS A 11 -14.01 7.98 -10.99
C LYS A 11 -13.86 7.16 -9.73
N SER A 12 -13.16 7.67 -8.72
CA SER A 12 -13.03 7.00 -7.43
C SER A 12 -14.40 6.87 -6.72
N ILE A 13 -15.18 7.95 -6.66
CA ILE A 13 -16.54 7.95 -6.07
C ILE A 13 -17.47 7.01 -6.86
N LYS A 14 -17.42 7.07 -8.19
CA LYS A 14 -18.20 6.19 -9.05
C LYS A 14 -17.87 4.71 -8.74
N THR A 15 -16.59 4.35 -8.67
CA THR A 15 -16.16 2.99 -8.36
C THR A 15 -16.61 2.53 -6.97
N LEU A 16 -16.53 3.41 -5.95
CA LEU A 16 -17.05 3.11 -4.61
C LEU A 16 -18.54 2.73 -4.65
N LYS A 17 -19.34 3.50 -5.41
CA LYS A 17 -20.79 3.28 -5.51
C LYS A 17 -21.13 2.04 -6.33
N GLU A 18 -20.59 1.92 -7.54
CA GLU A 18 -20.92 0.84 -8.48
C GLU A 18 -20.49 -0.55 -7.99
N LYS A 19 -19.31 -0.62 -7.36
CA LYS A 19 -18.81 -1.89 -6.79
C LYS A 19 -19.27 -2.13 -5.36
N ASN A 20 -20.02 -1.19 -4.75
CA ASN A 20 -20.46 -1.26 -3.35
C ASN A 20 -19.29 -1.61 -2.41
N VAL A 21 -18.21 -0.83 -2.51
CA VAL A 21 -17.00 -0.98 -1.70
C VAL A 21 -16.81 0.22 -0.78
N ASP A 22 -15.90 0.09 0.18
CA ASP A 22 -15.67 1.09 1.22
C ASP A 22 -14.40 1.90 0.98
N PHE A 23 -13.51 1.35 0.12
CA PHE A 23 -12.20 1.90 -0.13
C PHE A 23 -11.76 1.57 -1.56
N VAL A 24 -11.18 2.54 -2.24
CA VAL A 24 -10.54 2.35 -3.55
C VAL A 24 -9.11 2.87 -3.51
N PHE A 25 -8.26 2.22 -4.26
CA PHE A 25 -6.93 2.70 -4.60
C PHE A 25 -6.65 2.39 -6.07
N GLY A 26 -5.66 3.01 -6.65
CA GLY A 26 -5.46 2.90 -8.09
C GLY A 26 -4.01 2.73 -8.50
N ASP A 27 -3.83 2.48 -9.80
CA ASP A 27 -2.54 2.61 -10.47
C ASP A 27 -2.20 4.09 -10.67
N LEU A 28 -0.96 4.35 -11.01
CA LEU A 28 -0.48 5.70 -11.29
C LEU A 28 0.62 5.66 -12.37
N GLU A 29 0.78 6.78 -13.05
CA GLU A 29 1.88 7.03 -13.95
C GLU A 29 3.04 7.67 -13.17
N VAL A 30 4.26 7.16 -13.33
CA VAL A 30 5.46 7.75 -12.74
C VAL A 30 6.08 8.72 -13.73
N VAL A 31 6.29 9.96 -13.30
CA VAL A 31 6.80 11.05 -14.15
C VAL A 31 8.01 11.72 -13.49
N ASP A 32 8.83 12.37 -14.31
CA ASP A 32 9.93 13.23 -13.84
C ASP A 32 9.40 14.60 -13.34
N GLN A 33 10.32 15.47 -12.92
CA GLN A 33 9.99 16.81 -12.48
C GLN A 33 9.27 17.67 -13.55
N ASN A 34 9.47 17.35 -14.84
CA ASN A 34 8.89 18.05 -15.99
C ASN A 34 7.60 17.36 -16.51
N LEU A 35 7.10 16.34 -15.79
CA LEU A 35 5.95 15.52 -16.16
C LEU A 35 6.17 14.60 -17.38
N ASN A 36 7.42 14.34 -17.78
CA ASN A 36 7.73 13.31 -18.76
C ASN A 36 7.58 11.92 -18.12
N THR A 37 6.97 10.99 -18.84
CA THR A 37 6.72 9.62 -18.34
C THR A 37 8.02 8.85 -18.15
N ILE A 38 8.26 8.35 -16.93
CA ILE A 38 9.33 7.39 -16.59
C ILE A 38 8.78 5.97 -16.67
N TYR A 39 7.64 5.71 -16.03
CA TYR A 39 6.90 4.45 -16.11
C TYR A 39 5.42 4.71 -16.32
N SER A 40 4.84 4.13 -17.35
CA SER A 40 3.41 4.29 -17.69
C SER A 40 2.46 3.62 -16.67
N SER A 41 2.95 2.70 -15.85
CA SER A 41 2.22 2.02 -14.79
C SER A 41 3.17 1.65 -13.66
N PHE A 42 2.92 2.17 -12.47
CA PHE A 42 3.66 1.79 -11.27
C PHE A 42 3.32 0.36 -10.84
N GLY A 43 2.05 -0.03 -11.00
CA GLY A 43 1.59 -1.38 -10.68
C GLY A 43 2.26 -2.46 -11.54
N ASP A 44 2.53 -2.18 -12.82
CA ASP A 44 3.27 -3.09 -13.69
C ASP A 44 4.77 -3.10 -13.37
N PHE A 45 5.36 -1.93 -13.14
CA PHE A 45 6.76 -1.80 -12.73
C PHE A 45 7.06 -2.59 -11.45
N MET A 46 6.16 -2.52 -10.46
CA MET A 46 6.27 -3.23 -9.18
C MET A 46 5.74 -4.67 -9.23
N LEU A 47 5.29 -5.16 -10.38
CA LEU A 47 4.63 -6.46 -10.55
C LEU A 47 3.40 -6.66 -9.64
N LEU A 48 2.78 -5.55 -9.21
CA LEU A 48 1.63 -5.55 -8.31
C LEU A 48 0.33 -5.92 -9.02
N ASN A 49 0.14 -5.50 -10.28
CA ASN A 49 -1.10 -5.71 -11.03
C ASN A 49 -1.53 -7.19 -11.07
N ARG A 50 -0.58 -8.12 -11.21
CA ARG A 50 -0.87 -9.56 -11.17
C ARG A 50 -1.30 -10.03 -9.78
N LYS A 51 -0.68 -9.51 -8.71
CA LYS A 51 -1.00 -9.84 -7.32
C LYS A 51 -2.36 -9.28 -6.93
N ILE A 52 -2.63 -8.03 -7.29
CA ILE A 52 -3.90 -7.35 -7.03
C ILE A 52 -5.07 -8.11 -7.66
N LYS A 53 -4.97 -8.48 -8.93
CA LYS A 53 -6.02 -9.26 -9.62
C LYS A 53 -6.36 -10.57 -8.90
N ARG A 54 -5.39 -11.23 -8.29
CA ARG A 54 -5.59 -12.51 -7.60
C ARG A 54 -6.14 -12.37 -6.19
N CYS A 55 -5.83 -11.29 -5.50
CA CYS A 55 -6.00 -11.17 -4.04
C CYS A 55 -6.78 -9.94 -3.61
N ILE A 56 -7.38 -9.16 -4.54
CA ILE A 56 -8.02 -7.87 -4.20
C ILE A 56 -9.10 -8.00 -3.11
N ASN A 57 -9.78 -9.14 -3.04
CA ASN A 57 -10.82 -9.41 -2.05
C ASN A 57 -10.27 -10.11 -0.80
N SER A 58 -8.95 -10.21 -0.65
CA SER A 58 -8.30 -10.86 0.48
C SER A 58 -7.37 -9.89 1.20
N TYR A 59 -7.54 -9.76 2.51
CA TYR A 59 -6.59 -9.02 3.36
C TYR A 59 -5.14 -9.51 3.21
N LYS A 60 -4.93 -10.77 2.80
CA LYS A 60 -3.60 -11.37 2.64
C LYS A 60 -2.68 -10.57 1.73
N LEU A 61 -3.23 -9.86 0.74
CA LEU A 61 -2.44 -9.00 -0.13
C LEU A 61 -1.75 -7.89 0.68
N ASN A 62 -2.54 -7.12 1.41
CA ASN A 62 -2.03 -5.99 2.21
C ASN A 62 -1.41 -6.44 3.55
N TYR A 63 -1.62 -7.68 3.97
CA TYR A 63 -1.00 -8.22 5.18
C TYR A 63 0.49 -8.55 4.98
N LEU A 64 0.88 -8.95 3.79
CA LEU A 64 2.25 -9.33 3.48
C LEU A 64 3.02 -8.28 2.66
N TYR A 65 2.31 -7.44 1.91
CA TYR A 65 2.91 -6.49 0.98
C TYR A 65 2.13 -5.18 0.96
N ASN A 66 2.82 -4.05 0.92
CA ASN A 66 2.16 -2.78 0.60
C ASN A 66 1.82 -2.74 -0.90
N CYS A 67 0.53 -2.80 -1.22
CA CYS A 67 0.02 -2.68 -2.59
C CYS A 67 -0.71 -1.36 -2.83
N VAL A 68 -0.78 -0.51 -1.82
CA VAL A 68 -1.53 0.74 -1.84
C VAL A 68 -0.56 1.92 -1.87
N THR A 69 -0.76 2.85 -2.78
CA THR A 69 -0.01 4.10 -2.82
C THR A 69 -0.89 5.24 -2.31
N GLY A 70 -0.40 5.98 -1.33
CA GLY A 70 -1.17 6.96 -0.55
C GLY A 70 -1.94 7.99 -1.37
N CYS A 71 -1.31 8.56 -2.40
CA CYS A 71 -1.96 9.57 -3.26
C CYS A 71 -3.12 9.01 -4.10
N THR A 72 -3.25 7.68 -4.24
CA THR A 72 -4.32 7.05 -5.03
C THR A 72 -5.60 6.78 -4.24
N ILE A 73 -5.54 6.84 -2.91
CA ILE A 73 -6.59 6.41 -2.01
C ILE A 73 -7.83 7.31 -2.05
N LEU A 74 -9.00 6.70 -2.00
CA LEU A 74 -10.25 7.31 -1.55
C LEU A 74 -11.05 6.28 -0.73
N GLY A 75 -11.57 6.69 0.43
CA GLY A 75 -12.32 5.80 1.31
C GLY A 75 -13.44 6.51 2.05
N LYS A 76 -14.39 5.74 2.61
CA LYS A 76 -15.47 6.26 3.44
C LYS A 76 -14.93 6.74 4.78
N SER A 77 -15.31 7.94 5.20
CA SER A 77 -14.88 8.55 6.47
C SER A 77 -15.31 7.76 7.71
N SER A 78 -16.34 6.92 7.61
CA SER A 78 -16.78 6.04 8.70
C SER A 78 -15.72 5.08 9.22
N PHE A 79 -14.68 4.78 8.42
CA PHE A 79 -13.56 3.91 8.79
C PHE A 79 -12.38 4.63 9.46
N ILE A 80 -12.43 5.97 9.59
CA ILE A 80 -11.33 6.74 10.21
C ILE A 80 -11.00 6.22 11.61
N LYS A 81 -12.02 5.90 12.43
CA LYS A 81 -11.85 5.35 13.77
C LYS A 81 -11.13 4.00 13.82
N ASP A 82 -11.29 3.18 12.77
CA ASP A 82 -10.64 1.88 12.67
C ASP A 82 -9.16 2.03 12.23
N ILE A 83 -8.88 3.02 11.38
CA ILE A 83 -7.55 3.32 10.87
C ILE A 83 -6.68 4.00 11.94
N LEU A 84 -7.24 4.92 12.70
CA LEU A 84 -6.49 5.70 13.69
C LEU A 84 -6.31 4.92 15.02
N PRO A 85 -5.18 5.15 15.73
CA PRO A 85 -4.03 5.91 15.28
C PRO A 85 -3.21 5.17 14.22
N ILE A 86 -2.55 5.91 13.32
CA ILE A 86 -1.57 5.32 12.39
C ILE A 86 -0.28 5.05 13.17
N PRO A 87 0.32 3.85 13.04
CA PRO A 87 1.58 3.51 13.71
C PRO A 87 2.72 4.44 13.30
N SER A 88 3.13 5.34 14.20
CA SER A 88 4.13 6.38 13.88
C SER A 88 5.59 5.91 14.04
N LYS A 89 5.81 4.83 14.80
CA LYS A 89 7.16 4.32 15.10
C LYS A 89 7.69 3.34 14.06
N SER A 90 6.82 2.81 13.21
CA SER A 90 7.23 1.83 12.22
C SER A 90 7.83 2.49 10.99
N LYS A 91 9.04 2.08 10.62
CA LYS A 91 9.65 2.46 9.33
C LYS A 91 9.23 1.56 8.17
N TYR A 92 8.54 0.46 8.45
CA TYR A 92 8.12 -0.54 7.45
C TYR A 92 6.63 -0.49 7.14
N VAL A 93 5.82 -0.12 8.14
CA VAL A 93 4.37 0.04 7.98
C VAL A 93 4.06 1.52 7.95
N VAL A 94 4.19 2.11 6.77
CA VAL A 94 3.85 3.51 6.51
C VAL A 94 2.34 3.70 6.42
N HIS A 95 1.89 4.95 6.42
CA HIS A 95 0.46 5.31 6.52
C HIS A 95 -0.43 4.62 5.48
N ASP A 96 -0.02 4.56 4.24
CA ASP A 96 -0.79 3.97 3.14
C ASP A 96 -0.86 2.43 3.24
N TYR A 97 0.24 1.80 3.65
CA TYR A 97 0.26 0.38 3.96
C TYR A 97 -0.73 0.04 5.09
N TRP A 98 -0.67 0.81 6.19
CA TRP A 98 -1.58 0.62 7.32
C TRP A 98 -3.04 0.82 6.92
N MET A 99 -3.35 1.90 6.19
CA MET A 99 -4.70 2.16 5.70
C MET A 99 -5.21 1.03 4.82
N GLY A 100 -4.42 0.59 3.84
CA GLY A 100 -4.79 -0.52 2.96
C GLY A 100 -5.02 -1.82 3.72
N LEU A 101 -4.18 -2.12 4.72
CA LEU A 101 -4.33 -3.30 5.57
C LEU A 101 -5.63 -3.25 6.39
N ILE A 102 -5.85 -2.20 7.17
CA ILE A 102 -7.05 -2.08 8.02
C ILE A 102 -8.32 -2.11 7.17
N MET A 103 -8.35 -1.41 6.04
CA MET A 103 -9.50 -1.42 5.15
C MET A 103 -9.74 -2.79 4.52
N SER A 104 -8.69 -3.56 4.23
CA SER A 104 -8.85 -4.94 3.72
C SER A 104 -9.34 -5.93 4.78
N LEU A 105 -9.12 -5.63 6.07
CA LEU A 105 -9.61 -6.45 7.21
C LEU A 105 -11.04 -6.10 7.62
N LYS A 106 -11.42 -4.83 7.52
CA LYS A 106 -12.67 -4.30 8.08
C LYS A 106 -13.74 -3.98 7.03
N GLY A 107 -13.33 -3.68 5.82
CA GLY A 107 -14.21 -3.23 4.74
C GLY A 107 -14.02 -4.00 3.45
N LYS A 108 -14.63 -3.47 2.39
CA LYS A 108 -14.48 -3.97 1.04
C LYS A 108 -13.62 -2.99 0.24
N ILE A 109 -12.65 -3.50 -0.49
CA ILE A 109 -11.73 -2.69 -1.27
C ILE A 109 -11.84 -3.00 -2.76
N ALA A 110 -11.58 -1.98 -3.61
CA ALA A 110 -11.47 -2.18 -5.05
C ALA A 110 -10.24 -1.45 -5.61
N TYR A 111 -9.72 -2.01 -6.67
CA TYR A 111 -8.62 -1.44 -7.44
C TYR A 111 -9.11 -0.79 -8.71
N ILE A 112 -8.56 0.37 -9.04
CA ILE A 112 -8.80 1.15 -10.25
C ILE A 112 -7.54 1.05 -11.12
N PRO A 113 -7.57 0.33 -12.25
CA PRO A 113 -6.38 0.12 -13.08
C PRO A 113 -6.01 1.34 -13.93
N GLU A 114 -6.95 2.29 -14.09
CA GLU A 114 -6.70 3.53 -14.81
C GLU A 114 -5.82 4.47 -13.96
N LYS A 115 -4.95 5.23 -14.65
CA LYS A 115 -3.99 6.13 -14.02
C LYS A 115 -4.56 7.54 -13.99
N TYR A 116 -5.11 7.94 -12.86
CA TYR A 116 -5.61 9.30 -12.62
C TYR A 116 -4.64 10.16 -11.81
N ILE A 117 -3.39 9.69 -11.67
CA ILE A 117 -2.35 10.39 -10.92
C ILE A 117 -1.03 10.29 -11.67
N LYS A 118 -0.35 11.42 -11.80
CA LYS A 118 1.05 11.52 -12.18
C LYS A 118 1.89 11.65 -10.91
N TYR A 119 2.58 10.58 -10.56
CA TYR A 119 3.46 10.50 -9.39
C TYR A 119 4.82 11.06 -9.74
N ARG A 120 5.14 12.22 -9.18
CA ARG A 120 6.34 12.97 -9.55
C ARG A 120 7.57 12.45 -8.82
N GLN A 121 8.62 12.16 -9.58
CA GLN A 121 9.92 11.78 -9.05
C GLN A 121 10.91 12.94 -9.16
N HIS A 122 11.57 13.24 -8.04
CA HIS A 122 12.63 14.23 -7.91
C HIS A 122 13.61 13.81 -6.81
N GLY A 123 14.77 14.49 -6.69
CA GLY A 123 15.83 14.11 -5.75
C GLY A 123 15.43 14.08 -4.26
N ASN A 124 14.33 14.75 -3.89
CA ASN A 124 13.86 14.89 -2.50
C ASN A 124 12.65 14.00 -2.16
N ASN A 125 12.26 13.04 -3.00
CA ASN A 125 11.17 12.12 -2.66
C ASN A 125 11.52 11.30 -1.41
N GLN A 126 10.57 11.16 -0.47
CA GLN A 126 10.72 10.28 0.70
C GLN A 126 10.86 8.81 0.27
N ILE A 127 10.04 8.40 -0.70
CA ILE A 127 10.07 7.08 -1.34
C ILE A 127 10.21 7.32 -2.84
N GLY A 128 11.38 7.03 -3.41
CA GLY A 128 11.63 7.20 -4.84
C GLY A 128 11.80 5.86 -5.55
N THR A 129 11.41 5.79 -6.81
CA THR A 129 11.61 4.58 -7.66
C THR A 129 13.07 4.21 -7.81
N ASN A 130 13.98 5.18 -7.75
CA ASN A 130 15.44 4.96 -7.83
C ASN A 130 16.02 4.16 -6.64
N LYS A 131 15.35 4.16 -5.48
CA LYS A 131 15.79 3.35 -4.32
C LYS A 131 15.48 1.86 -4.50
N ILE A 132 14.60 1.52 -5.42
CA ILE A 132 14.19 0.14 -5.70
C ILE A 132 15.13 -0.54 -6.71
N SER A 133 15.84 0.23 -7.55
CA SER A 133 16.68 -0.29 -8.63
C SER A 133 18.12 -0.67 -8.23
N HIS A 134 18.55 -0.37 -6.98
CA HIS A 134 19.87 -0.78 -6.51
C HIS A 134 19.84 -2.25 -6.12
N GLY A 135 20.17 -3.10 -7.10
CA GLY A 135 20.22 -4.55 -6.96
C GLY A 135 21.03 -4.98 -5.72
N PHE A 136 20.51 -5.92 -5.00
CA PHE A 136 21.17 -6.55 -3.87
C PHE A 136 22.47 -7.20 -4.33
N LYS A 137 23.61 -6.76 -3.79
CA LYS A 137 24.92 -7.23 -4.21
C LYS A 137 25.33 -8.58 -3.62
N LYS A 138 24.67 -9.05 -2.53
CA LYS A 138 24.93 -10.33 -1.86
C LYS A 138 23.66 -10.96 -1.31
N LEU A 139 23.54 -12.29 -1.40
CA LEU A 139 22.37 -13.06 -0.96
C LEU A 139 22.11 -12.89 0.55
N ASP A 140 23.17 -12.79 1.36
CA ASP A 140 23.05 -12.58 2.81
C ASP A 140 22.42 -11.24 3.16
N GLN A 141 22.75 -10.18 2.44
CA GLN A 141 22.13 -8.85 2.62
C GLN A 141 20.63 -8.87 2.30
N VAL A 142 20.22 -9.64 1.29
CA VAL A 142 18.81 -9.85 0.95
C VAL A 142 18.10 -10.57 2.09
N ARG A 143 18.70 -11.64 2.61
CA ARG A 143 18.14 -12.44 3.70
C ARG A 143 17.98 -11.59 4.97
N GLU A 144 19.01 -10.87 5.38
CA GLU A 144 18.99 -9.97 6.52
C GLU A 144 17.92 -8.88 6.39
N LEU A 145 17.82 -8.26 5.21
CA LEU A 145 16.78 -7.28 4.94
C LEU A 145 15.38 -7.89 5.06
N PHE A 146 15.15 -9.09 4.51
CA PHE A 146 13.87 -9.78 4.63
C PHE A 146 13.49 -10.06 6.07
N ILE A 147 14.44 -10.52 6.91
CA ILE A 147 14.23 -10.76 8.33
C ILE A 147 13.87 -9.46 9.05
N ASN A 148 14.63 -8.38 8.83
CA ASN A 148 14.40 -7.10 9.48
C ASN A 148 13.06 -6.47 9.08
N VAL A 149 12.68 -6.55 7.79
CA VAL A 149 11.37 -6.11 7.32
C VAL A 149 10.26 -6.92 7.96
N LYS A 150 10.39 -8.26 7.98
CA LYS A 150 9.40 -9.16 8.60
C LYS A 150 9.22 -8.82 10.08
N LEU A 151 10.31 -8.76 10.85
CA LEU A 151 10.26 -8.43 12.27
C LEU A 151 9.64 -7.06 12.54
N GLY A 152 10.00 -6.05 11.74
CA GLY A 152 9.45 -4.70 11.88
C GLY A 152 7.97 -4.59 11.53
N VAL A 153 7.51 -5.32 10.51
CA VAL A 153 6.10 -5.38 10.12
C VAL A 153 5.28 -6.10 11.19
N PHE A 154 5.68 -7.32 11.58
CA PHE A 154 4.94 -8.08 12.58
C PHE A 154 5.04 -7.48 13.98
N GLY A 155 6.17 -6.83 14.34
CA GLY A 155 6.27 -6.04 15.56
C GLY A 155 5.21 -4.94 15.61
N THR A 156 5.03 -4.20 14.52
CA THR A 156 3.97 -3.19 14.41
C THR A 156 2.58 -3.81 14.55
N TYR A 157 2.34 -5.01 14.00
CA TYR A 157 1.05 -5.70 14.12
C TYR A 157 0.77 -6.15 15.56
N VAL A 158 1.78 -6.65 16.27
CA VAL A 158 1.64 -7.04 17.68
C VAL A 158 1.38 -5.83 18.57
N GLU A 159 2.04 -4.70 18.36
CA GLU A 159 1.78 -3.45 19.09
C GLU A 159 0.35 -2.92 18.87
N ASN A 160 -0.28 -3.24 17.74
CA ASN A 160 -1.63 -2.81 17.38
C ASN A 160 -2.60 -4.00 17.24
N ASN A 161 -2.42 -5.04 18.05
CA ASN A 161 -3.06 -6.34 17.86
C ASN A 161 -4.59 -6.30 18.04
N ASP A 162 -5.11 -5.34 18.79
CA ASP A 162 -6.54 -5.05 18.96
C ASP A 162 -7.26 -4.68 17.65
N LYS A 163 -6.53 -4.19 16.65
CA LYS A 163 -7.06 -3.87 15.31
C LYS A 163 -7.33 -5.11 14.47
N PHE A 164 -6.76 -6.26 14.83
CA PHE A 164 -6.81 -7.50 14.04
C PHE A 164 -7.89 -8.46 14.55
N PRO A 165 -8.48 -9.29 13.67
CA PRO A 165 -9.31 -10.43 14.05
C PRO A 165 -8.52 -11.39 14.97
N LYS A 166 -9.20 -12.07 15.90
CA LYS A 166 -8.57 -12.95 16.91
C LYS A 166 -7.64 -14.01 16.31
N GLU A 167 -8.02 -14.60 15.20
CA GLU A 167 -7.22 -15.59 14.48
C GLU A 167 -5.88 -15.02 13.97
N LEU A 168 -5.84 -13.74 13.57
CA LEU A 168 -4.61 -13.07 13.14
C LEU A 168 -3.78 -12.58 14.32
N GLN A 169 -4.40 -12.31 15.46
CA GLN A 169 -3.68 -11.89 16.67
C GLN A 169 -2.67 -12.95 17.14
N GLU A 170 -3.06 -14.21 17.10
CA GLU A 170 -2.16 -15.32 17.41
C GLU A 170 -1.08 -15.52 16.34
N GLN A 171 -1.45 -15.36 15.05
CA GLN A 171 -0.49 -15.44 13.96
C GLN A 171 0.55 -14.32 14.02
N ASN A 172 0.16 -13.09 14.38
CA ASN A 172 1.07 -11.96 14.55
C ASN A 172 2.13 -12.26 15.61
N LYS A 173 1.74 -12.82 16.77
CA LYS A 173 2.65 -13.19 17.85
C LYS A 173 3.62 -14.28 17.41
N LYS A 174 3.11 -15.39 16.87
CA LYS A 174 3.93 -16.51 16.39
C LYS A 174 4.94 -16.11 15.32
N ALA A 175 4.63 -15.10 14.50
CA ALA A 175 5.54 -14.65 13.46
C ALA A 175 6.80 -13.94 14.00
N LEU A 176 6.83 -13.53 15.28
CA LEU A 176 8.00 -12.95 15.96
C LEU A 176 8.86 -14.00 16.68
N GLU A 177 8.35 -15.21 16.88
CA GLU A 177 9.05 -16.29 17.59
C GLU A 177 10.07 -17.03 16.71
N TYR A 178 10.07 -16.81 15.39
CA TYR A 178 10.92 -17.43 14.35
C TYR A 178 11.74 -16.39 13.59
#